data_31a621ab2f97a5552b6c00d88c501a71
#
_entry.id   31a621ab2f97a5552b6c00d88c501a71
#
_cell.length_a   1.000
_cell.length_b   1.000
_cell.length_c   1.000
_cell.angle_alpha   90.00
_cell.angle_beta   90.00
_cell.angle_gamma   90.00
#
_symmetry.space_group_name_H-M   'P 1'
#
loop_
_entity.id
_entity.type
_entity.pdbx_description
1 polymer ?
#
loop_
_entity_poly.entity_id
_entity_poly.type
_entity_poly.pdbx_seq_one_letter_code
_entity_poly.pdbx_strand_id
1 'polypeptide(L)'
;MVQVIQKEVPIVAGVEVTVDNAVIQMEGPLGTLKRDLWYPNIEISVEKDKVCIASSVNKKTQKSIIGTYASHVANMMSGVA
;
A
#
# COMPACT_ATOMS: atom_id res chain seq x y z
N MET A 1 -20.26 14.80 -7.45
CA MET A 1 -19.46 13.65 -7.93
C MET A 1 -18.44 13.28 -6.88
N VAL A 2 -18.44 12.03 -6.49
CA VAL A 2 -17.46 11.53 -5.54
C VAL A 2 -16.23 11.10 -6.33
N GLN A 3 -15.10 11.77 -6.11
CA GLN A 3 -13.83 11.36 -6.69
C GLN A 3 -13.12 10.43 -5.72
N VAL A 4 -12.80 9.25 -6.20
CA VAL A 4 -12.03 8.30 -5.40
C VAL A 4 -10.55 8.67 -5.51
N ILE A 5 -9.89 8.85 -4.38
CA ILE A 5 -8.46 9.09 -4.34
C ILE A 5 -7.77 7.72 -4.38
N GLN A 6 -6.89 7.55 -5.34
CA GLN A 6 -6.19 6.27 -5.53
C GLN A 6 -4.73 6.53 -5.85
N LYS A 7 -3.87 5.69 -5.27
CA LYS A 7 -2.44 5.72 -5.55
C LYS A 7 -1.94 4.30 -5.78
N GLU A 8 -1.04 4.16 -6.73
CA GLU A 8 -0.47 2.86 -7.06
C GLU A 8 1.03 2.86 -6.79
N VAL A 9 1.51 1.74 -6.23
CA VAL A 9 2.93 1.55 -5.97
C VAL A 9 3.37 0.30 -6.73
N PRO A 10 4.33 0.42 -7.64
CA PRO A 10 4.80 -0.74 -8.40
C PRO A 10 5.54 -1.73 -7.49
N ILE A 11 5.33 -3.02 -7.75
CA ILE A 11 6.02 -4.09 -7.04
C ILE A 11 7.32 -4.40 -7.78
N VAL A 12 8.43 -4.39 -7.04
CA VAL A 12 9.73 -4.72 -7.60
C VAL A 12 9.80 -6.23 -7.88
N ALA A 13 10.46 -6.60 -8.96
CA ALA A 13 10.61 -8.01 -9.33
C ALA A 13 11.32 -8.78 -8.20
N GLY A 14 10.77 -9.96 -7.88
CA GLY A 14 11.29 -10.79 -6.81
C GLY A 14 10.68 -10.53 -5.44
N VAL A 15 9.80 -9.55 -5.34
CA VAL A 15 9.10 -9.23 -4.09
C VAL A 15 7.67 -9.75 -4.18
N GLU A 16 7.22 -10.45 -3.14
CA GLU A 16 5.84 -10.88 -2.99
C GLU A 16 5.14 -9.99 -1.96
N VAL A 17 3.97 -9.51 -2.30
CA VAL A 17 3.17 -8.67 -1.41
C VAL A 17 1.86 -9.38 -1.13
N THR A 18 1.52 -9.49 0.16
CA THR A 18 0.26 -10.07 0.60
C THR A 18 -0.43 -9.07 1.52
N VAL A 19 -1.75 -8.94 1.35
CA VAL A 19 -2.56 -8.09 2.21
C VAL A 19 -3.61 -8.94 2.88
N ASP A 20 -3.66 -8.87 4.20
CA ASP A 20 -4.68 -9.54 5.02
C ASP A 20 -5.31 -8.51 5.94
N ASN A 21 -6.59 -8.21 5.70
CA ASN A 21 -7.30 -7.10 6.35
C ASN A 21 -6.60 -5.77 6.08
N ALA A 22 -5.84 -5.26 7.03
CA ALA A 22 -5.08 -4.03 6.87
C ALA A 22 -3.59 -4.27 7.05
N VAL A 23 -3.19 -5.53 7.12
CA VAL A 23 -1.79 -5.88 7.33
C VAL A 23 -1.15 -6.20 5.99
N ILE A 24 -0.10 -5.46 5.65
CA ILE A 24 0.70 -5.69 4.45
C ILE A 24 1.93 -6.49 4.85
N GLN A 25 2.16 -7.59 4.15
CA GLN A 25 3.36 -8.39 4.30
C GLN A 25 4.11 -8.42 2.97
N MET A 26 5.39 -8.09 3.01
CA MET A 26 6.26 -8.13 1.85
C MET A 26 7.39 -9.10 2.09
N GLU A 27 7.61 -9.98 1.13
CA GLU A 27 8.69 -10.96 1.17
C GLU A 27 9.59 -10.77 -0.04
N GLY A 28 10.88 -10.64 0.20
CA GLY A 28 11.87 -10.45 -0.84
C GLY A 28 13.19 -11.10 -0.49
N PRO A 29 14.19 -10.99 -1.37
CA PRO A 29 15.49 -11.64 -1.16
C PRO A 29 16.25 -11.15 0.06
N LEU A 30 15.98 -9.94 0.55
CA LEU A 30 16.64 -9.39 1.73
C LEU A 30 15.90 -9.70 3.03
N GLY A 31 14.67 -10.23 2.96
CA GLY A 31 13.93 -10.57 4.15
C GLY A 31 12.43 -10.36 3.98
N THR A 32 11.72 -10.38 5.12
CA THR A 32 10.28 -10.22 5.16
C THR A 32 9.94 -9.07 6.08
N LEU A 33 9.07 -8.17 5.61
CA LEU A 33 8.55 -7.07 6.41
C LEU A 33 7.04 -7.17 6.49
N LYS A 34 6.51 -6.79 7.65
CA LYS A 34 5.08 -6.80 7.91
C LYS A 34 4.68 -5.50 8.58
N ARG A 35 3.63 -4.86 8.08
CA ARG A 35 3.14 -3.59 8.62
C ARG A 35 1.63 -3.59 8.69
N ASP A 36 1.11 -3.02 9.76
CA ASP A 36 -0.30 -2.79 9.96
C ASP A 36 -0.62 -1.37 9.51
N LEU A 37 -1.31 -1.24 8.37
CA LEU A 37 -1.63 0.05 7.75
C LEU A 37 -3.14 0.25 7.70
N TRP A 38 -3.81 0.08 8.82
CA TRP A 38 -5.25 0.25 8.87
C TRP A 38 -5.64 1.73 9.05
N TYR A 39 -6.61 2.16 8.27
CA TYR A 39 -7.24 3.47 8.43
C TYR A 39 -8.67 3.40 7.90
N PRO A 40 -9.64 4.04 8.57
CA PRO A 40 -11.02 4.02 8.10
C PRO A 40 -11.16 4.64 6.70
N ASN A 41 -12.01 4.04 5.90
CA ASN A 41 -12.31 4.44 4.53
C ASN A 41 -11.13 4.30 3.55
N ILE A 42 -10.08 3.61 3.93
CA ILE A 42 -8.96 3.32 3.03
C ILE A 42 -8.92 1.82 2.77
N GLU A 43 -8.83 1.47 1.50
CA GLU A 43 -8.67 0.08 1.07
C GLU A 43 -7.32 -0.11 0.40
N ILE A 44 -6.69 -1.23 0.71
CA ILE A 44 -5.41 -1.60 0.11
C ILE A 44 -5.63 -2.90 -0.65
N SER A 45 -5.28 -2.90 -1.92
CA SER A 45 -5.40 -4.07 -2.77
C SER A 45 -4.08 -4.37 -3.44
N VAL A 46 -3.83 -5.64 -3.71
CA VAL A 46 -2.63 -6.07 -4.41
C VAL A 46 -3.03 -6.54 -5.81
N GLU A 47 -2.44 -5.92 -6.80
CA GLU A 47 -2.55 -6.34 -8.18
C GLU A 47 -1.37 -7.24 -8.52
N LYS A 48 -1.33 -7.71 -9.76
CA LYS A 48 -0.30 -8.63 -10.23
C LYS A 48 1.12 -8.13 -10.00
N ASP A 49 1.32 -6.82 -10.19
CA ASP A 49 2.64 -6.20 -10.13
C ASP A 49 2.61 -4.83 -9.45
N LYS A 50 1.55 -4.52 -8.71
CA LYS A 50 1.42 -3.23 -8.03
C LYS A 50 0.49 -3.35 -6.83
N VAL A 51 0.67 -2.41 -5.90
CA VAL A 51 -0.18 -2.25 -4.73
C VAL A 51 -1.05 -1.01 -4.96
N CYS A 52 -2.36 -1.16 -4.82
CA CYS A 52 -3.30 -0.06 -4.97
C CYS A 52 -3.81 0.37 -3.60
N ILE A 53 -3.73 1.65 -3.32
CA ILE A 53 -4.27 2.25 -2.10
C ILE A 53 -5.35 3.22 -2.52
N ALA A 54 -6.57 2.99 -2.07
CA ALA A 54 -7.72 3.78 -2.46
C ALA A 54 -8.50 4.26 -1.24
N SER A 55 -9.12 5.42 -1.39
CA SER A 55 -10.01 5.96 -0.35
C SER A 55 -11.38 6.20 -0.97
N SER A 56 -12.42 5.83 -0.23
CA SER A 56 -13.80 6.10 -0.64
C SER A 56 -14.22 7.54 -0.30
N VAL A 57 -13.39 8.27 0.41
CA VAL A 57 -13.69 9.64 0.86
C VAL A 57 -12.65 10.59 0.28
N ASN A 58 -13.11 11.66 -0.36
CA ASN A 58 -12.23 12.68 -0.93
C ASN A 58 -12.07 13.83 0.06
N LYS A 59 -11.26 13.63 1.09
CA LYS A 59 -10.91 14.64 2.08
C LYS A 59 -9.42 14.89 2.06
N LYS A 60 -9.03 16.10 2.47
CA LYS A 60 -7.62 16.49 2.52
C LYS A 60 -6.80 15.55 3.42
N THR A 61 -7.37 15.15 4.56
CA THR A 61 -6.73 14.21 5.47
C THR A 61 -6.51 12.85 4.82
N GLN A 62 -7.50 12.35 4.09
CA GLN A 62 -7.39 11.07 3.39
C GLN A 62 -6.30 11.10 2.32
N LYS A 63 -6.22 12.20 1.59
CA LYS A 63 -5.19 12.38 0.57
C LYS A 63 -3.79 12.31 1.16
N SER A 64 -3.58 12.96 2.30
CA SER A 64 -2.30 12.93 3.00
C SER A 64 -1.95 11.53 3.48
N ILE A 65 -2.92 10.81 4.02
CA ILE A 65 -2.72 9.45 4.53
C ILE A 65 -2.39 8.48 3.40
N ILE A 66 -3.06 8.60 2.27
CA ILE A 66 -2.77 7.77 1.11
C ILE A 66 -1.33 8.00 0.63
N GLY A 67 -0.89 9.26 0.59
CA GLY A 67 0.49 9.57 0.24
C GLY A 67 1.48 8.97 1.22
N THR A 68 1.18 9.07 2.52
CA THR A 68 2.02 8.49 3.57
C THR A 68 2.10 6.96 3.44
N TYR A 69 0.96 6.31 3.21
CA TYR A 69 0.93 4.86 3.07
C TYR A 69 1.66 4.39 1.82
N ALA A 70 1.52 5.12 0.72
CA ALA A 70 2.26 4.82 -0.50
C ALA A 70 3.76 4.89 -0.25
N SER A 71 4.22 5.89 0.50
CA SER A 71 5.61 6.01 0.88
C SER A 71 6.08 4.85 1.76
N HIS A 72 5.27 4.45 2.73
CA HIS A 72 5.59 3.30 3.58
C HIS A 72 5.71 2.02 2.78
N VAL A 73 4.78 1.79 1.86
CA VAL A 73 4.81 0.62 1.00
C VAL A 73 6.07 0.61 0.13
N ALA A 74 6.41 1.76 -0.46
CA ALA A 74 7.60 1.89 -1.28
C ALA A 74 8.87 1.63 -0.46
N ASN A 75 8.94 2.16 0.77
CA ASN A 75 10.07 1.96 1.66
C ASN A 75 10.22 0.49 2.07
N MET A 76 9.12 -0.17 2.41
CA MET A 76 9.14 -1.60 2.74
C MET A 76 9.64 -2.43 1.56
N MET A 77 9.18 -2.10 0.37
CA MET A 77 9.59 -2.80 -0.85
C MET A 77 11.09 -2.63 -1.09
N SER A 78 11.61 -1.44 -0.91
CA SER A 78 13.03 -1.16 -1.01
C SER A 78 13.84 -1.93 0.04
N GLY A 79 13.26 -2.10 1.23
CA GLY A 79 13.90 -2.82 2.32
C GLY A 79 14.01 -4.32 2.13
N VAL A 80 13.09 -4.94 1.38
CA VAL A 80 13.09 -6.40 1.16
C VAL A 80 13.65 -6.78 -0.22
N ALA A 81 13.77 -5.81 -1.08
CA ALA A 81 14.33 -6.06 -2.42
C ALA A 81 15.88 -6.02 -2.41
#